data_42104eb9b9782cbb6e8bf1564d32b18c
#
_entry.id   42104eb9b9782cbb6e8bf1564d32b18c
#
_cell.length_a   1.000
_cell.length_b   1.000
_cell.length_c   1.000
_cell.angle_alpha   90.00
_cell.angle_beta   90.00
_cell.angle_gamma   90.00
#
_symmetry.space_group_name_H-M   'P 1'
#
loop_
_entity.id
_entity.type
_entity.pdbx_description
1 polymer ?
#
loop_
_entity_poly.entity_id
_entity_poly.type
_entity_poly.pdbx_seq_one_letter_code
_entity_poly.pdbx_strand_id
1 'polypeptide(L)'
;MSTAETLYNDFRLENFFVGDFVSDGIIVKPNGKLIRRFKVEGQSNFKKGTLTLNERFTYDDGEVDKRVWQILCLPDGSYEGYTTDLVGPPPRNHPTENLFSWSYRLKLPVKNIPVTLRFTDMMHFHNNAISNVLSL
;
A
#
# COMPACT_ATOMS: atom_id res chain seq x y z
N MET A 1 10.62 -29.72 0.99
CA MET A 1 9.90 -28.47 1.27
C MET A 1 8.42 -28.77 1.49
N SER A 2 7.81 -28.20 2.50
CA SER A 2 6.41 -28.43 2.77
C SER A 2 5.53 -27.62 1.79
N THR A 3 4.28 -28.08 1.58
CA THR A 3 3.31 -27.38 0.74
C THR A 3 3.01 -25.98 1.28
N ALA A 4 2.89 -25.83 2.61
CA ALA A 4 2.62 -24.54 3.23
C ALA A 4 3.76 -23.55 3.00
N GLU A 5 4.99 -23.99 3.09
CA GLU A 5 6.17 -23.17 2.85
C GLU A 5 6.22 -22.70 1.41
N THR A 6 5.91 -23.55 0.45
CA THR A 6 5.84 -23.20 -0.96
C THR A 6 4.76 -22.16 -1.22
N LEU A 7 3.57 -22.30 -0.60
CA LEU A 7 2.48 -21.34 -0.75
C LEU A 7 2.86 -19.93 -0.27
N TYR A 8 3.53 -19.83 0.86
CA TYR A 8 3.96 -18.52 1.38
C TYR A 8 5.08 -17.91 0.53
N ASN A 9 5.99 -18.72 0.02
CA ASN A 9 7.08 -18.24 -0.83
C ASN A 9 6.60 -17.79 -2.21
N ASP A 10 5.42 -18.28 -2.64
CA ASP A 10 4.84 -17.92 -3.93
C ASP A 10 3.89 -16.72 -3.86
N PHE A 11 3.74 -16.10 -2.67
CA PHE A 11 2.88 -14.93 -2.54
C PHE A 11 3.40 -13.77 -3.38
N ARG A 12 2.51 -13.18 -4.19
CA ARG A 12 2.82 -12.04 -5.06
C ARG A 12 1.73 -11.00 -5.00
N LEU A 13 2.12 -9.73 -4.89
CA LEU A 13 1.17 -8.61 -4.87
C LEU A 13 0.34 -8.54 -6.16
N GLU A 14 0.95 -8.79 -7.31
CA GLU A 14 0.28 -8.75 -8.60
C GLU A 14 -0.82 -9.78 -8.74
N ASN A 15 -0.82 -10.81 -7.89
CA ASN A 15 -1.89 -11.81 -7.87
C ASN A 15 -3.11 -11.36 -7.05
N PHE A 16 -2.92 -10.45 -6.11
CA PHE A 16 -4.02 -9.88 -5.33
C PHE A 16 -4.61 -8.64 -5.97
N PHE A 17 -3.77 -7.78 -6.51
CA PHE A 17 -4.21 -6.58 -7.20
C PHE A 17 -4.45 -6.92 -8.67
N VAL A 18 -5.59 -7.54 -8.96
CA VAL A 18 -5.97 -7.93 -10.32
C VAL A 18 -7.24 -7.18 -10.71
N GLY A 19 -7.13 -6.28 -11.70
CA GLY A 19 -8.27 -5.49 -12.16
C GLY A 19 -8.78 -4.55 -11.07
N ASP A 20 -10.09 -4.52 -10.88
CA ASP A 20 -10.70 -3.70 -9.85
C ASP A 20 -10.49 -4.33 -8.47
N PHE A 21 -10.17 -3.52 -7.49
CA PHE A 21 -10.00 -3.99 -6.12
C PHE A 21 -10.55 -2.99 -5.12
N VAL A 22 -10.85 -3.48 -3.92
CA VAL A 22 -11.26 -2.65 -2.79
C VAL A 22 -10.40 -3.01 -1.58
N SER A 23 -10.12 -2.02 -0.74
CA SER A 23 -9.49 -2.27 0.54
C SER A 23 -10.08 -1.34 1.58
N ASP A 24 -10.03 -1.77 2.84
CA ASP A 24 -10.42 -0.98 3.99
C ASP A 24 -9.18 -0.71 4.84
N GLY A 25 -9.12 0.46 5.45
CA GLY A 25 -7.96 0.82 6.22
C GLY A 25 -8.22 1.84 7.31
N ILE A 26 -7.22 1.99 8.14
CA ILE A 26 -7.19 2.98 9.21
C ILE A 26 -5.86 3.71 9.19
N ILE A 27 -5.89 4.98 9.62
CA ILE A 27 -4.69 5.75 9.88
C ILE A 27 -4.58 5.92 11.39
N VAL A 28 -3.42 5.60 11.94
CA VAL A 28 -3.17 5.67 13.38
C VAL A 28 -1.95 6.54 13.67
N LYS A 29 -1.92 7.12 14.88
CA LYS A 29 -0.74 7.80 15.43
C LYS A 29 0.31 6.77 15.85
N PRO A 30 1.56 7.20 16.13
CA PRO A 30 2.59 6.27 16.61
C PRO A 30 2.20 5.50 17.88
N ASN A 31 1.34 6.07 18.72
CA ASN A 31 0.82 5.40 19.91
C ASN A 31 -0.35 4.45 19.64
N GLY A 32 -0.72 4.26 18.36
CA GLY A 32 -1.81 3.38 17.96
C GLY A 32 -3.19 4.02 17.97
N LYS A 33 -3.32 5.28 18.38
CA LYS A 33 -4.60 5.96 18.45
C LYS A 33 -5.15 6.23 17.05
N LEU A 34 -6.42 5.89 16.81
CA LEU A 34 -7.09 6.07 15.53
C LEU A 34 -7.22 7.56 15.17
N ILE A 35 -6.83 7.90 13.94
CA ILE A 35 -7.02 9.24 13.36
C ILE A 35 -8.21 9.22 12.41
N ARG A 36 -8.21 8.33 11.42
CA ARG A 36 -9.23 8.27 10.38
C ARG A 36 -9.42 6.85 9.91
N ARG A 37 -10.62 6.58 9.36
CA ARG A 37 -10.89 5.35 8.61
C ARG A 37 -11.02 5.71 7.14
N PHE A 38 -10.67 4.78 6.27
CA PHE A 38 -10.81 5.01 4.83
C PHE A 38 -11.18 3.72 4.10
N LYS A 39 -11.75 3.91 2.93
CA LYS A 39 -11.98 2.84 1.96
C LYS A 39 -11.26 3.20 0.68
N VAL A 40 -10.63 2.22 0.05
CA VAL A 40 -10.00 2.39 -1.25
C VAL A 40 -10.79 1.61 -2.28
N GLU A 41 -11.12 2.30 -3.38
CA GLU A 41 -11.58 1.69 -4.61
C GLU A 41 -10.48 1.91 -5.63
N GLY A 42 -9.96 0.83 -6.20
CA GLY A 42 -8.81 0.94 -7.06
C GLY A 42 -8.90 0.08 -8.31
N GLN A 43 -8.02 0.39 -9.24
CA GLN A 43 -7.81 -0.39 -10.45
C GLN A 43 -6.34 -0.69 -10.57
N SER A 44 -6.01 -1.93 -10.87
CA SER A 44 -4.64 -2.36 -11.06
C SER A 44 -4.38 -2.75 -12.50
N ASN A 45 -3.13 -2.55 -12.92
CA ASN A 45 -2.63 -2.97 -14.20
C ASN A 45 -1.22 -3.50 -13.98
N PHE A 46 -0.97 -4.74 -14.41
CA PHE A 46 0.37 -5.33 -14.33
C PHE A 46 0.93 -5.50 -15.72
N LYS A 47 2.03 -4.81 -16.02
CA LYS A 47 2.62 -4.81 -17.36
C LYS A 47 4.13 -4.67 -17.27
N LYS A 48 4.85 -5.58 -17.92
CA LYS A 48 6.32 -5.56 -18.00
C LYS A 48 7.00 -5.40 -16.62
N GLY A 49 6.53 -6.18 -15.64
CA GLY A 49 7.10 -6.18 -14.30
C GLY A 49 6.71 -4.99 -13.44
N THR A 50 5.82 -4.13 -13.90
CA THR A 50 5.34 -2.98 -13.13
C THR A 50 3.87 -3.13 -12.82
N LEU A 51 3.53 -3.08 -11.53
CA LEU A 51 2.16 -3.07 -11.04
C LEU A 51 1.76 -1.61 -10.80
N THR A 52 0.76 -1.13 -11.52
CA THR A 52 0.24 0.23 -11.36
C THR A 52 -1.08 0.17 -10.61
N LEU A 53 -1.18 0.87 -9.50
CA LEU A 53 -2.39 0.97 -8.70
C LEU A 53 -2.95 2.38 -8.80
N ASN A 54 -4.16 2.50 -9.36
CA ASN A 54 -4.91 3.76 -9.35
C ASN A 54 -5.91 3.69 -8.22
N GLU A 55 -5.72 4.50 -7.19
CA GLU A 55 -6.48 4.40 -5.95
C GLU A 55 -7.30 5.65 -5.68
N ARG A 56 -8.55 5.44 -5.30
CA ARG A 56 -9.44 6.48 -4.81
C ARG A 56 -9.76 6.18 -3.35
N PHE A 57 -9.36 7.09 -2.48
CA PHE A 57 -9.58 7.02 -1.05
C PHE A 57 -10.86 7.79 -0.69
N THR A 58 -11.72 7.19 0.08
CA THR A 58 -12.85 7.87 0.69
C THR A 58 -12.72 7.75 2.20
N TYR A 59 -12.60 8.87 2.87
CA TYR A 59 -12.45 8.91 4.32
C TYR A 59 -13.81 8.98 5.02
N ASP A 60 -13.83 8.63 6.30
CA ASP A 60 -15.06 8.61 7.10
C ASP A 60 -15.70 9.99 7.31
N ASP A 61 -14.96 11.07 7.07
CA ASP A 61 -15.49 12.44 7.07
C ASP A 61 -16.01 12.87 5.68
N GLY A 62 -15.99 11.97 4.69
CA GLY A 62 -16.45 12.26 3.33
C GLY A 62 -15.40 12.83 2.40
N GLU A 63 -14.22 13.16 2.90
CA GLU A 63 -13.14 13.65 2.05
C GLU A 63 -12.69 12.56 1.08
N VAL A 64 -12.33 12.94 -0.14
CA VAL A 64 -11.87 12.04 -1.20
C VAL A 64 -10.47 12.47 -1.64
N ASP A 65 -9.60 11.49 -1.83
CA ASP A 65 -8.26 11.70 -2.35
C ASP A 65 -7.95 10.64 -3.41
N LYS A 66 -6.97 10.90 -4.24
CA LYS A 66 -6.53 9.97 -5.29
C LYS A 66 -5.03 9.84 -5.25
N ARG A 67 -4.56 8.62 -5.51
CA ARG A 67 -3.13 8.35 -5.59
C ARG A 67 -2.85 7.24 -6.58
N VAL A 68 -1.75 7.40 -7.31
CA VAL A 68 -1.25 6.35 -8.21
C VAL A 68 0.10 5.88 -7.68
N TRP A 69 0.21 4.56 -7.48
CA TRP A 69 1.47 3.92 -7.16
C TRP A 69 1.95 3.13 -8.36
N GLN A 70 3.22 3.23 -8.67
CA GLN A 70 3.90 2.32 -9.59
C GLN A 70 4.82 1.44 -8.77
N ILE A 71 4.59 0.14 -8.80
CA ILE A 71 5.31 -0.83 -7.99
C ILE A 71 6.11 -1.74 -8.91
N LEU A 72 7.43 -1.66 -8.82
CA LEU A 72 8.34 -2.48 -9.60
C LEU A 72 8.50 -3.83 -8.91
N CYS A 73 8.30 -4.92 -9.67
CA CYS A 73 8.57 -6.27 -9.22
C CYS A 73 10.02 -6.59 -9.56
N LEU A 74 10.87 -6.69 -8.55
CA LEU A 74 12.30 -6.87 -8.75
C LEU A 74 12.67 -8.35 -8.87
N PRO A 75 13.82 -8.68 -9.51
CA PRO A 75 14.20 -10.07 -9.72
C PRO A 75 14.39 -10.89 -8.45
N ASP A 76 14.71 -10.26 -7.32
CA ASP A 76 14.88 -10.94 -6.03
C ASP A 76 13.56 -11.19 -5.29
N GLY A 77 12.42 -10.86 -5.91
CA GLY A 77 11.10 -11.02 -5.31
C GLY A 77 10.66 -9.85 -4.44
N SER A 78 11.47 -8.80 -4.33
CA SER A 78 11.08 -7.59 -3.62
C SER A 78 10.30 -6.65 -4.52
N TYR A 79 9.67 -5.67 -3.89
CA TYR A 79 8.91 -4.61 -4.56
C TYR A 79 9.45 -3.26 -4.17
N GLU A 80 9.48 -2.35 -5.14
CA GLU A 80 9.93 -0.98 -4.93
C GLU A 80 8.88 -0.03 -5.47
N GLY A 81 8.43 0.94 -4.66
CA GLY A 81 7.29 1.78 -4.99
C GLY A 81 7.64 3.21 -5.32
N TYR A 82 6.88 3.78 -6.26
CA TYR A 82 6.98 5.17 -6.68
C TYR A 82 5.61 5.80 -6.74
N THR A 83 5.51 7.01 -6.20
CA THR A 83 4.29 7.82 -6.27
C THR A 83 4.68 9.30 -6.29
N THR A 84 3.75 10.17 -6.68
CA THR A 84 3.97 11.60 -6.56
C THR A 84 4.11 12.01 -5.10
N ASP A 85 4.81 13.12 -4.84
CA ASP A 85 5.05 13.67 -3.51
C ASP A 85 6.01 12.85 -2.64
N LEU A 86 6.61 11.80 -3.19
CA LEU A 86 7.59 10.98 -2.47
C LEU A 86 8.84 11.79 -2.17
N VAL A 87 9.28 11.76 -0.91
CA VAL A 87 10.49 12.43 -0.43
C VAL A 87 11.48 11.36 0.04
N GLY A 88 12.72 11.46 -0.43
CA GLY A 88 13.76 10.51 -0.07
C GLY A 88 13.66 9.20 -0.86
N PRO A 89 14.26 8.12 -0.36
CA PRO A 89 14.33 6.88 -1.12
C PRO A 89 12.95 6.22 -1.30
N PRO A 90 12.72 5.55 -2.42
CA PRO A 90 11.47 4.80 -2.61
C PRO A 90 11.39 3.65 -1.61
N PRO A 91 10.18 3.34 -1.12
CA PRO A 91 10.00 2.20 -0.24
C PRO A 91 10.28 0.89 -0.99
N ARG A 92 10.87 -0.06 -0.27
CA ARG A 92 11.21 -1.37 -0.81
C ARG A 92 11.08 -2.42 0.26
N ASN A 93 10.47 -3.55 -0.07
CA ASN A 93 10.40 -4.70 0.83
C ASN A 93 10.00 -5.98 0.09
N HIS A 94 10.13 -7.10 0.79
CA HIS A 94 9.59 -8.39 0.37
C HIS A 94 8.27 -8.66 1.09
N PRO A 95 7.31 -9.35 0.48
CA PRO A 95 6.16 -9.87 1.21
C PRO A 95 6.61 -10.92 2.21
N THR A 96 5.94 -11.01 3.34
CA THR A 96 6.13 -12.06 4.34
C THR A 96 4.80 -12.74 4.57
N GLU A 97 4.67 -13.98 4.13
CA GLU A 97 3.38 -14.71 4.16
C GLU A 97 2.30 -13.91 3.42
N ASN A 98 1.23 -13.52 4.10
CA ASN A 98 0.15 -12.70 3.55
C ASN A 98 0.21 -11.25 4.02
N LEU A 99 1.40 -10.79 4.41
CA LEU A 99 1.64 -9.44 4.90
C LEU A 99 2.67 -8.76 4.04
N PHE A 100 2.39 -7.51 3.66
CA PHE A 100 3.36 -6.65 3.00
C PHE A 100 3.38 -5.30 3.71
N SER A 101 4.55 -4.87 4.14
CA SER A 101 4.69 -3.56 4.79
C SER A 101 5.92 -2.84 4.25
N TRP A 102 5.81 -1.53 4.16
CA TRP A 102 6.94 -0.66 3.86
C TRP A 102 6.73 0.73 4.46
N SER A 103 7.82 1.50 4.52
CA SER A 103 7.79 2.86 5.05
C SER A 103 8.29 3.83 3.99
N TYR A 104 7.70 5.01 3.97
CA TYR A 104 8.04 6.07 3.02
C TYR A 104 7.64 7.43 3.59
N ARG A 105 8.11 8.49 2.94
CA ARG A 105 7.76 9.85 3.32
C ARG A 105 7.10 10.55 2.14
N LEU A 106 6.02 11.27 2.43
CA LEU A 106 5.31 12.07 1.45
C LEU A 106 5.25 13.52 1.92
N LYS A 107 5.42 14.44 0.98
CA LYS A 107 5.21 15.86 1.22
C LYS A 107 3.78 16.19 0.81
N LEU A 108 2.94 16.46 1.80
CA LEU A 108 1.51 16.67 1.61
C LEU A 108 1.06 18.01 2.19
N PRO A 109 0.01 18.64 1.63
CA PRO A 109 -0.55 19.84 2.22
C PRO A 109 -1.33 19.49 3.49
N VAL A 110 -0.99 20.15 4.58
CA VAL A 110 -1.76 20.11 5.83
C VAL A 110 -2.19 21.55 6.11
N LYS A 111 -3.49 21.82 6.01
CA LYS A 111 -4.05 23.19 6.11
C LYS A 111 -3.30 24.16 5.16
N ASN A 112 -3.08 23.71 3.91
CA ASN A 112 -2.40 24.45 2.86
C ASN A 112 -0.90 24.71 3.11
N ILE A 113 -0.31 24.07 4.11
CA ILE A 113 1.14 24.14 4.40
C ILE A 113 1.76 22.81 4.00
N PRO A 114 2.80 22.80 3.15
CA PRO A 114 3.48 21.54 2.79
C PRO A 114 4.21 20.96 3.99
N VAL A 115 3.88 19.73 4.34
CA VAL A 115 4.45 19.01 5.47
C VAL A 115 4.93 17.64 5.00
N THR A 116 6.14 17.24 5.39
CA THR A 116 6.65 15.90 5.12
C THR A 116 6.22 14.98 6.25
N LEU A 117 5.45 13.94 5.90
CA LEU A 117 4.97 12.94 6.83
C LEU A 117 5.59 11.59 6.50
N ARG A 118 5.98 10.86 7.53
CA ARG A 118 6.44 9.48 7.38
C ARG A 118 5.27 8.53 7.65
N PHE A 119 5.10 7.57 6.75
CA PHE A 119 4.08 6.52 6.89
C PHE A 119 4.74 5.16 6.93
N THR A 120 4.22 4.28 7.78
CA THR A 120 4.42 2.85 7.66
C THR A 120 3.09 2.25 7.24
N ASP A 121 3.08 1.63 6.08
CA ASP A 121 1.89 1.04 5.49
C ASP A 121 1.97 -0.47 5.63
N MET A 122 1.02 -1.06 6.36
CA MET A 122 0.92 -2.50 6.54
C MET A 122 -0.33 -2.99 5.82
N MET A 123 -0.14 -3.90 4.87
CA MET A 123 -1.22 -4.48 4.09
C MET A 123 -1.35 -5.95 4.41
N HIS A 124 -2.55 -6.37 4.83
CA HIS A 124 -2.91 -7.76 5.04
C HIS A 124 -3.79 -8.25 3.91
N PHE A 125 -3.48 -9.43 3.40
CA PHE A 125 -4.22 -10.08 2.31
C PHE A 125 -4.85 -11.36 2.85
N HIS A 126 -6.18 -11.40 2.87
CA HIS A 126 -6.89 -12.53 3.46
C HIS A 126 -8.19 -12.81 2.70
N ASN A 127 -8.34 -14.02 2.15
CA ASN A 127 -9.55 -14.44 1.45
C ASN A 127 -10.07 -13.41 0.43
N ASN A 128 -9.18 -12.91 -0.42
CA ASN A 128 -9.46 -11.88 -1.43
C ASN A 128 -9.80 -10.50 -0.84
N ALA A 129 -9.64 -10.32 0.46
CA ALA A 129 -9.79 -9.04 1.12
C ALA A 129 -8.43 -8.42 1.40
N ILE A 130 -8.36 -7.09 1.30
CA ILE A 130 -7.16 -6.32 1.60
C ILE A 130 -7.49 -5.34 2.71
N SER A 131 -6.71 -5.37 3.79
CA SER A 131 -6.84 -4.40 4.86
C SER A 131 -5.52 -3.67 5.06
N ASN A 132 -5.61 -2.36 5.33
CA ASN A 132 -4.46 -1.49 5.51
C ASN A 132 -4.44 -0.86 6.88
N VAL A 133 -3.24 -0.79 7.46
CA VAL A 133 -2.97 0.07 8.62
C VAL A 133 -1.85 1.02 8.22
N LEU A 134 -2.16 2.32 8.19
CA LEU A 134 -1.19 3.38 7.96
C LEU A 134 -0.82 4.01 9.29
N SER A 135 0.42 3.85 9.72
CA SER A 135 0.93 4.46 10.94
C SER A 135 1.80 5.67 10.60
N LEU A 136 1.56 6.76 11.30
CA LEU A 136 2.40 7.95 11.19
C LEU A 136 3.67 7.83 12.03
#